data_b0f0808449fe80e8ea858de42aea0af6
#
_entry.id   b0f0808449fe80e8ea858de42aea0af6
#
_cell.length_a   1.000
_cell.length_b   1.000
_cell.length_c   1.000
_cell.angle_alpha   90.00
_cell.angle_beta   90.00
_cell.angle_gamma   90.00
#
_symmetry.space_group_name_H-M   'P 1'
#
loop_
_entity.id
_entity.type
_entity.pdbx_description
1 polymer ?
#
loop_
_entity_poly.entity_id
_entity_poly.type
_entity_poly.pdbx_seq_one_letter_code
_entity_poly.pdbx_strand_id
1 'polypeptide(L)'
;MLDVVPPTLTPWPFRGRPKADELFSSWFLRAAHAMEIKPYALGHISWRSTPPPLTRDIDGSADEQVLKVMSRATVTPMADCRRTLLSSYETYLFEAHQPLGRTTWVMPLGVRARSRNHPGLQFCPACMADAPYYRRLWRVGWATVCTIHRLRLLDRCSQCAAVVAPFQAPAAFVCHFCLAPFAEGERRPASNEMVEFQRVQESILANGWAQLGESCFPYSVQYFQTLRRVARVLAFGPRSAALRDTVVAQWGGDSQAPASNALRDVEALNSDDRYRLFDLVSRTMRSWPDRFVVAASSARLWRSWAMRDDPMPPFVYADVVSRYLARSI
;
A
#
# COMPACT_ATOMS: atom_id res chain seq x y z
N MET A 1 -16.60 -13.86 45.50
CA MET A 1 -15.74 -13.79 44.29
C MET A 1 -16.61 -13.10 43.26
N LEU A 2 -16.34 -11.85 42.93
CA LEU A 2 -17.01 -11.20 41.81
C LEU A 2 -16.42 -11.83 40.57
N ASP A 3 -17.18 -12.57 39.77
CA ASP A 3 -16.83 -13.04 38.45
C ASP A 3 -16.58 -11.79 37.60
N VAL A 4 -15.33 -11.40 37.46
CA VAL A 4 -14.92 -10.35 36.56
C VAL A 4 -15.16 -10.89 35.16
N VAL A 5 -16.27 -10.54 34.56
CA VAL A 5 -16.58 -10.84 33.15
C VAL A 5 -15.41 -10.30 32.32
N PRO A 6 -14.73 -11.13 31.56
CA PRO A 6 -13.58 -10.69 30.80
C PRO A 6 -13.96 -9.48 29.92
N PRO A 7 -13.15 -8.43 29.85
CA PRO A 7 -13.46 -7.21 29.06
C PRO A 7 -13.70 -7.48 27.57
N THR A 8 -13.41 -8.68 27.09
CA THR A 8 -13.73 -9.17 25.76
C THR A 8 -15.22 -9.41 25.48
N LEU A 9 -16.06 -9.45 26.50
CA LEU A 9 -17.50 -9.75 26.37
C LEU A 9 -18.40 -8.52 26.58
N THR A 10 -17.89 -7.45 27.14
CA THR A 10 -18.65 -6.20 27.34
C THR A 10 -18.30 -5.19 26.25
N PRO A 11 -19.30 -4.48 25.70
CA PRO A 11 -19.02 -3.36 24.80
C PRO A 11 -18.12 -2.33 25.48
N TRP A 12 -17.14 -1.82 24.73
CA TRP A 12 -16.28 -0.75 25.19
C TRP A 12 -17.05 0.57 25.32
N PRO A 13 -16.58 1.53 26.12
CA PRO A 13 -17.10 2.91 26.12
C PRO A 13 -16.99 3.53 24.72
N PHE A 14 -15.88 3.28 24.01
CA PHE A 14 -15.71 3.67 22.61
C PHE A 14 -16.51 2.76 21.67
N ARG A 15 -17.47 3.36 20.95
CA ARG A 15 -18.31 2.66 19.95
C ARG A 15 -18.21 3.30 18.57
N GLY A 16 -17.10 3.98 18.30
CA GLY A 16 -16.84 4.57 16.99
C GLY A 16 -16.63 3.49 15.93
N ARG A 17 -17.45 3.52 14.88
CA ARG A 17 -17.28 2.62 13.72
C ARG A 17 -16.01 2.95 12.93
N PRO A 18 -15.49 2.00 12.14
CA PRO A 18 -14.42 2.31 11.20
C PRO A 18 -14.89 3.36 10.19
N LYS A 19 -14.00 4.26 9.81
CA LYS A 19 -14.23 5.25 8.77
C LYS A 19 -14.11 4.60 7.39
N ALA A 20 -14.53 5.31 6.35
CA ALA A 20 -14.36 4.85 4.97
C ALA A 20 -12.88 4.58 4.67
N ASP A 21 -12.58 3.38 4.14
CA ASP A 21 -11.22 2.93 3.83
C ASP A 21 -10.23 2.94 5.02
N GLU A 22 -10.70 2.88 6.27
CA GLU A 22 -9.82 2.87 7.43
C GLU A 22 -9.15 1.51 7.64
N LEU A 23 -7.83 1.53 7.95
CA LEU A 23 -7.08 0.37 8.41
C LEU A 23 -7.58 -0.13 9.77
N PHE A 24 -7.56 -1.43 9.99
CA PHE A 24 -7.86 -2.05 11.26
C PHE A 24 -7.00 -1.48 12.40
N SER A 25 -5.69 -1.38 12.17
CA SER A 25 -4.76 -0.79 13.14
C SER A 25 -5.09 0.66 13.49
N SER A 26 -5.57 1.45 12.53
CA SER A 26 -6.01 2.83 12.75
C SER A 26 -7.26 2.91 13.62
N TRP A 27 -8.27 2.09 13.29
CA TRP A 27 -9.50 2.02 14.06
C TRP A 27 -9.25 1.57 15.50
N PHE A 28 -8.42 0.55 15.69
CA PHE A 28 -8.01 0.08 17.02
C PHE A 28 -7.23 1.16 17.80
N LEU A 29 -6.32 1.89 17.11
CA LEU A 29 -5.58 3.01 17.68
C LEU A 29 -6.52 4.10 18.21
N ARG A 30 -7.53 4.50 17.41
CA ARG A 30 -8.52 5.49 17.82
C ARG A 30 -9.34 5.02 19.03
N ALA A 31 -9.72 3.75 19.07
CA ALA A 31 -10.42 3.16 20.21
C ALA A 31 -9.56 3.20 21.47
N ALA A 32 -8.29 2.82 21.38
CA ALA A 32 -7.37 2.81 22.51
C ALA A 32 -7.19 4.21 23.11
N HIS A 33 -6.88 5.20 22.26
CA HIS A 33 -6.69 6.58 22.72
C HIS A 33 -7.97 7.25 23.23
N ALA A 34 -9.12 6.96 22.62
CA ALA A 34 -10.40 7.48 23.11
C ALA A 34 -10.80 6.92 24.49
N MET A 35 -10.25 5.77 24.86
CA MET A 35 -10.41 5.17 26.20
C MET A 35 -9.23 5.46 27.14
N GLU A 36 -8.26 6.31 26.70
CA GLU A 36 -7.03 6.64 27.45
C GLU A 36 -6.18 5.42 27.83
N ILE A 37 -6.24 4.35 27.01
CA ILE A 37 -5.48 3.12 27.20
C ILE A 37 -4.39 3.03 26.13
N LYS A 38 -3.16 2.68 26.53
CA LYS A 38 -2.08 2.42 25.59
C LYS A 38 -2.46 1.28 24.64
N PRO A 39 -2.24 1.40 23.30
CA PRO A 39 -2.66 0.38 22.34
C PRO A 39 -2.20 -1.04 22.67
N TYR A 40 -0.93 -1.23 23.08
CA TYR A 40 -0.43 -2.54 23.49
C TYR A 40 -1.08 -3.09 24.74
N ALA A 41 -1.43 -2.24 25.71
CA ALA A 41 -2.15 -2.65 26.91
C ALA A 41 -3.58 -3.09 26.57
N LEU A 42 -4.29 -2.29 25.77
CA LEU A 42 -5.62 -2.66 25.28
C LEU A 42 -5.59 -3.97 24.50
N GLY A 43 -4.61 -4.16 23.60
CA GLY A 43 -4.43 -5.39 22.84
C GLY A 43 -4.18 -6.61 23.73
N HIS A 44 -3.37 -6.48 24.76
CA HIS A 44 -3.11 -7.56 25.72
C HIS A 44 -4.35 -7.95 26.53
N ILE A 45 -5.11 -6.96 26.98
CA ILE A 45 -6.38 -7.18 27.71
C ILE A 45 -7.40 -7.86 26.78
N SER A 46 -7.50 -7.38 25.52
CA SER A 46 -8.55 -7.80 24.58
C SER A 46 -8.35 -9.20 24.03
N TRP A 47 -7.11 -9.56 23.73
CA TRP A 47 -6.84 -10.82 23.00
C TRP A 47 -5.98 -11.81 23.80
N ARG A 48 -5.69 -11.74 24.96
CA ARG A 48 -4.96 -12.73 25.81
C ARG A 48 -4.24 -13.90 25.09
N SER A 49 -3.95 -13.73 23.78
CA SER A 49 -3.33 -14.73 22.91
C SER A 49 -1.80 -14.67 23.00
N THR A 50 -1.13 -15.81 22.72
CA THR A 50 0.31 -15.86 22.63
C THR A 50 0.70 -16.44 21.27
N PRO A 51 1.40 -15.67 20.42
CA PRO A 51 1.81 -14.26 20.59
C PRO A 51 0.65 -13.27 20.45
N PRO A 52 0.74 -12.08 21.11
CA PRO A 52 -0.29 -11.05 20.96
C PRO A 52 -0.40 -10.55 19.51
N PRO A 53 -1.63 -10.28 18.99
CA PRO A 53 -1.81 -9.88 17.57
C PRO A 53 -1.01 -8.64 17.16
N LEU A 54 -0.80 -7.69 18.06
CA LEU A 54 -0.06 -6.45 17.78
C LEU A 54 1.47 -6.61 17.66
N THR A 55 2.00 -7.81 17.87
CA THR A 55 3.43 -8.10 17.62
C THR A 55 3.73 -8.39 16.15
N ARG A 56 2.71 -8.40 15.30
CA ARG A 56 2.77 -8.60 13.86
C ARG A 56 2.06 -7.45 13.14
N ASP A 57 2.04 -7.50 11.82
CA ASP A 57 1.24 -6.60 10.99
C ASP A 57 -0.24 -7.00 11.08
N ILE A 58 -0.94 -6.43 12.05
CA ILE A 58 -2.34 -6.79 12.34
C ILE A 58 -3.28 -6.49 11.17
N ASP A 59 -2.97 -5.51 10.32
CA ASP A 59 -3.78 -5.16 9.15
C ASP A 59 -3.83 -6.29 8.11
N GLY A 60 -2.78 -7.15 8.09
CA GLY A 60 -2.72 -8.32 7.22
C GLY A 60 -2.93 -9.64 7.97
N SER A 61 -2.63 -9.71 9.28
CA SER A 61 -2.59 -10.98 10.01
C SER A 61 -3.78 -11.21 10.95
N ALA A 62 -4.69 -10.23 11.10
CA ALA A 62 -5.84 -10.41 11.98
C ALA A 62 -6.77 -11.51 11.46
N ASP A 63 -7.07 -12.45 12.34
CA ASP A 63 -7.97 -13.56 12.10
C ASP A 63 -9.41 -13.25 12.56
N GLU A 64 -10.32 -14.20 12.36
CA GLU A 64 -11.71 -14.09 12.77
C GLU A 64 -11.89 -13.90 14.29
N GLN A 65 -10.97 -14.40 15.11
CA GLN A 65 -11.06 -14.23 16.56
C GLN A 65 -10.75 -12.79 16.96
N VAL A 66 -9.72 -12.20 16.34
CA VAL A 66 -9.37 -10.78 16.52
C VAL A 66 -10.54 -9.90 16.10
N LEU A 67 -11.16 -10.18 14.97
CA LEU A 67 -12.31 -9.43 14.47
C LEU A 67 -13.56 -9.59 15.35
N LYS A 68 -13.84 -10.80 15.88
CA LYS A 68 -14.96 -11.03 16.78
C LYS A 68 -14.85 -10.19 18.05
N VAL A 69 -13.66 -10.04 18.61
CA VAL A 69 -13.45 -9.17 19.77
C VAL A 69 -13.79 -7.72 19.44
N MET A 70 -13.25 -7.19 18.33
CA MET A 70 -13.53 -5.82 17.91
C MET A 70 -15.02 -5.60 17.59
N SER A 71 -15.65 -6.53 16.86
CA SER A 71 -17.06 -6.49 16.51
C SER A 71 -17.95 -6.38 17.76
N ARG A 72 -17.71 -7.22 18.76
CA ARG A 72 -18.46 -7.22 20.03
C ARG A 72 -18.18 -5.99 20.86
N ALA A 73 -16.90 -5.63 21.01
CA ALA A 73 -16.46 -4.51 21.83
C ALA A 73 -16.98 -3.16 21.32
N THR A 74 -17.04 -2.96 20.01
CA THR A 74 -17.48 -1.69 19.38
C THR A 74 -18.92 -1.73 18.87
N VAL A 75 -19.61 -2.88 18.98
CA VAL A 75 -20.95 -3.12 18.40
C VAL A 75 -20.97 -2.83 16.89
N THR A 76 -19.96 -3.33 16.20
CA THR A 76 -19.79 -3.14 14.75
C THR A 76 -20.01 -4.46 14.00
N PRO A 77 -20.78 -4.50 12.89
CA PRO A 77 -20.98 -5.70 12.12
C PRO A 77 -19.66 -6.32 11.65
N MET A 78 -19.58 -7.66 11.67
CA MET A 78 -18.36 -8.39 11.23
C MET A 78 -17.94 -8.05 9.80
N ALA A 79 -18.89 -7.80 8.91
CA ALA A 79 -18.58 -7.39 7.53
C ALA A 79 -17.82 -6.07 7.49
N ASP A 80 -18.19 -5.10 8.34
CA ASP A 80 -17.49 -3.81 8.44
C ASP A 80 -16.10 -3.98 9.06
N CYS A 81 -15.95 -4.89 10.04
CA CYS A 81 -14.64 -5.23 10.59
C CYS A 81 -13.71 -5.83 9.52
N ARG A 82 -14.21 -6.79 8.71
CA ARG A 82 -13.41 -7.41 7.62
C ARG A 82 -12.96 -6.38 6.57
N ARG A 83 -13.79 -5.38 6.27
CA ARG A 83 -13.43 -4.32 5.32
C ARG A 83 -12.26 -3.46 5.77
N THR A 84 -11.88 -3.48 7.04
CA THR A 84 -10.71 -2.73 7.55
C THR A 84 -9.38 -3.44 7.31
N LEU A 85 -9.40 -4.71 6.90
CA LEU A 85 -8.21 -5.52 6.65
C LEU A 85 -7.70 -5.40 5.21
N LEU A 86 -6.41 -5.63 5.03
CA LEU A 86 -5.78 -5.68 3.71
C LEU A 86 -6.24 -6.88 2.88
N SER A 87 -6.65 -7.98 3.53
CA SER A 87 -7.26 -9.14 2.85
C SER A 87 -8.55 -8.79 2.10
N SER A 88 -9.21 -7.69 2.41
CA SER A 88 -10.37 -7.20 1.66
C SER A 88 -10.07 -6.78 0.22
N TYR A 89 -8.80 -6.65 -0.15
CA TYR A 89 -8.35 -6.41 -1.52
C TYR A 89 -8.07 -7.70 -2.31
N GLU A 90 -8.23 -8.88 -1.71
CA GLU A 90 -8.09 -10.18 -2.38
C GLU A 90 -9.04 -10.28 -3.56
N THR A 91 -8.59 -10.88 -4.66
CA THR A 91 -9.25 -10.96 -5.97
C THR A 91 -9.37 -9.65 -6.76
N TYR A 92 -9.21 -8.50 -6.12
CA TYR A 92 -9.24 -7.18 -6.79
C TYR A 92 -7.84 -6.64 -7.08
N LEU A 93 -6.93 -6.70 -6.09
CA LEU A 93 -5.57 -6.16 -6.18
C LEU A 93 -4.51 -7.26 -6.33
N PHE A 94 -4.72 -8.39 -5.69
CA PHE A 94 -3.87 -9.57 -5.69
C PHE A 94 -4.72 -10.85 -5.62
N GLU A 95 -4.18 -11.97 -6.09
CA GLU A 95 -4.91 -13.25 -6.16
C GLU A 95 -5.20 -13.82 -4.78
N ALA A 96 -4.17 -13.88 -3.93
CA ALA A 96 -4.27 -14.43 -2.59
C ALA A 96 -3.52 -13.58 -1.57
N HIS A 97 -4.15 -13.37 -0.43
CA HIS A 97 -3.52 -12.71 0.71
C HIS A 97 -2.60 -13.67 1.47
N GLN A 98 -1.42 -13.19 1.87
CA GLN A 98 -0.44 -13.94 2.65
C GLN A 98 -0.33 -13.36 4.06
N PRO A 99 -1.09 -13.83 5.05
CA PRO A 99 -1.19 -13.20 6.37
C PRO A 99 0.15 -13.10 7.12
N LEU A 100 1.04 -14.08 6.91
CA LEU A 100 2.36 -14.16 7.55
C LEU A 100 3.52 -13.99 6.56
N GLY A 101 3.18 -13.77 5.29
CA GLY A 101 4.13 -13.65 4.19
C GLY A 101 4.11 -12.27 3.54
N ARG A 102 4.58 -12.24 2.29
CA ARG A 102 4.55 -11.05 1.45
C ARG A 102 3.36 -11.14 0.51
N THR A 103 2.47 -10.20 0.62
CA THR A 103 1.37 -10.04 -0.32
C THR A 103 1.77 -9.00 -1.38
N THR A 104 1.58 -9.35 -2.64
CA THR A 104 1.81 -8.44 -3.77
C THR A 104 1.08 -7.12 -3.55
N TRP A 105 1.72 -6.00 -3.85
CA TRP A 105 1.23 -4.64 -3.66
C TRP A 105 1.11 -4.17 -2.20
N VAL A 106 1.21 -5.03 -1.21
CA VAL A 106 1.16 -4.63 0.20
C VAL A 106 2.57 -4.29 0.68
N MET A 107 2.76 -3.05 1.10
CA MET A 107 4.04 -2.59 1.63
C MET A 107 4.35 -3.22 2.98
N PRO A 108 5.55 -3.80 3.16
CA PRO A 108 5.93 -4.43 4.41
C PRO A 108 6.15 -3.39 5.51
N LEU A 109 5.69 -3.67 6.72
CA LEU A 109 6.00 -2.87 7.91
C LEU A 109 7.29 -3.31 8.61
N GLY A 110 7.75 -4.55 8.36
CA GLY A 110 8.90 -5.12 9.06
C GLY A 110 8.68 -5.17 10.58
N VAL A 111 7.49 -5.56 11.02
CA VAL A 111 7.16 -5.60 12.45
C VAL A 111 7.93 -6.75 13.11
N ARG A 112 8.75 -6.41 14.10
CA ARG A 112 9.46 -7.37 14.94
C ARG A 112 9.41 -6.92 16.40
N ALA A 113 8.79 -7.71 17.25
CA ALA A 113 8.70 -7.45 18.69
C ALA A 113 8.27 -6.00 19.02
N ARG A 114 7.23 -5.48 18.37
CA ARG A 114 6.69 -4.11 18.47
C ARG A 114 7.44 -3.03 17.68
N SER A 115 8.67 -3.28 17.22
CA SER A 115 9.38 -2.33 16.35
C SER A 115 8.93 -2.45 14.91
N ARG A 116 8.96 -1.34 14.15
CA ARG A 116 8.76 -1.28 12.70
C ARG A 116 10.07 -0.86 12.03
N ASN A 117 10.52 -1.66 11.08
CA ASN A 117 11.82 -1.44 10.41
C ASN A 117 11.66 -0.97 8.95
N HIS A 118 10.45 -1.06 8.38
CA HIS A 118 10.18 -0.61 7.02
C HIS A 118 9.12 0.50 6.98
N PRO A 119 9.23 1.46 6.05
CA PRO A 119 8.32 2.58 5.91
C PRO A 119 7.05 2.19 5.13
N GLY A 120 6.40 1.07 5.52
CA GLY A 120 5.24 0.52 4.83
C GLY A 120 3.89 1.14 5.18
N LEU A 121 3.84 2.10 6.10
CA LEU A 121 2.64 2.88 6.40
C LEU A 121 2.87 4.33 6.00
N GLN A 122 1.98 4.86 5.17
CA GLN A 122 2.02 6.23 4.70
C GLN A 122 0.89 7.08 5.31
N PHE A 123 1.01 8.39 5.14
CA PHE A 123 -0.02 9.35 5.52
C PHE A 123 0.01 10.59 4.63
N CYS A 124 -1.11 11.30 4.58
CA CYS A 124 -1.21 12.65 4.03
C CYS A 124 -1.34 13.65 5.18
N PRO A 125 -0.44 14.65 5.32
CA PRO A 125 -0.51 15.61 6.42
C PRO A 125 -1.84 16.38 6.49
N ALA A 126 -2.40 16.77 5.34
CA ALA A 126 -3.67 17.46 5.30
C ALA A 126 -4.85 16.54 5.72
N CYS A 127 -4.85 15.24 5.32
CA CYS A 127 -5.84 14.31 5.84
C CYS A 127 -5.71 14.12 7.35
N MET A 128 -4.49 14.15 7.90
CA MET A 128 -4.28 14.05 9.35
C MET A 128 -4.79 15.30 10.10
N ALA A 129 -4.81 16.47 9.45
CA ALA A 129 -5.40 17.69 10.00
C ALA A 129 -6.94 17.66 9.93
N ASP A 130 -7.52 17.23 8.81
CA ASP A 130 -8.96 17.28 8.59
C ASP A 130 -9.72 16.17 9.33
N ALA A 131 -9.24 14.93 9.18
CA ALA A 131 -9.86 13.75 9.78
C ALA A 131 -8.78 12.68 9.99
N PRO A 132 -8.13 12.64 11.17
CA PRO A 132 -6.98 11.79 11.42
C PRO A 132 -7.36 10.31 11.50
N TYR A 133 -6.94 9.55 10.50
CA TYR A 133 -6.95 8.08 10.46
C TYR A 133 -6.09 7.58 9.30
N TYR A 134 -5.55 6.36 9.42
CA TYR A 134 -4.78 5.73 8.35
C TYR A 134 -5.71 4.95 7.43
N ARG A 135 -5.56 5.18 6.10
CA ARG A 135 -6.35 4.51 5.07
C ARG A 135 -5.68 3.19 4.65
N ARG A 136 -6.48 2.18 4.28
CA ARG A 136 -5.96 0.92 3.72
C ARG A 136 -5.15 1.16 2.44
N LEU A 137 -5.63 2.07 1.60
CA LEU A 137 -4.94 2.48 0.37
C LEU A 137 -3.51 2.96 0.64
N TRP A 138 -3.24 3.58 1.79
CA TRP A 138 -1.90 4.04 2.17
C TRP A 138 -0.91 2.92 2.54
N ARG A 139 -1.36 1.65 2.45
CA ARG A 139 -0.53 0.45 2.55
C ARG A 139 -0.23 -0.19 1.19
N VAL A 140 -0.77 0.38 0.11
CA VAL A 140 -0.63 -0.16 -1.25
C VAL A 140 0.56 0.48 -1.97
N GLY A 141 1.39 -0.33 -2.62
CA GLY A 141 2.67 0.09 -3.21
C GLY A 141 2.54 1.13 -4.32
N TRP A 142 1.47 1.11 -5.12
CA TRP A 142 1.24 2.11 -6.16
C TRP A 142 0.60 3.41 -5.65
N ALA A 143 0.07 3.42 -4.44
CA ALA A 143 -0.50 4.63 -3.84
C ALA A 143 0.62 5.54 -3.34
N THR A 144 0.86 6.62 -4.05
CA THR A 144 1.95 7.58 -3.78
C THR A 144 1.47 9.00 -3.56
N VAL A 145 0.19 9.28 -3.86
CA VAL A 145 -0.41 10.60 -3.71
C VAL A 145 -1.76 10.53 -3.00
N CYS A 146 -2.12 11.60 -2.33
CA CYS A 146 -3.47 11.82 -1.82
C CYS A 146 -4.32 12.50 -2.89
N THR A 147 -5.33 11.81 -3.40
CA THR A 147 -6.21 12.32 -4.48
C THR A 147 -7.17 13.42 -3.99
N ILE A 148 -7.38 13.52 -2.67
CA ILE A 148 -8.20 14.56 -2.02
C ILE A 148 -7.42 15.88 -1.95
N HIS A 149 -6.20 15.85 -1.37
CA HIS A 149 -5.40 17.05 -1.11
C HIS A 149 -4.33 17.33 -2.18
N ARG A 150 -4.17 16.43 -3.17
CA ARG A 150 -3.19 16.55 -4.27
C ARG A 150 -1.74 16.67 -3.75
N LEU A 151 -1.45 15.96 -2.64
CA LEU A 151 -0.15 15.92 -1.99
C LEU A 151 0.49 14.55 -2.15
N ARG A 152 1.83 14.50 -2.17
CA ARG A 152 2.56 13.24 -2.04
C ARG A 152 2.32 12.63 -0.66
N LEU A 153 2.20 11.32 -0.58
CA LEU A 153 2.14 10.61 0.69
C LEU A 153 3.53 10.53 1.33
N LEU A 154 3.59 10.69 2.64
CA LEU A 154 4.80 10.56 3.44
C LEU A 154 4.80 9.21 4.17
N ASP A 155 5.95 8.55 4.22
CA ASP A 155 6.14 7.26 4.92
C ASP A 155 7.06 7.40 6.15
N ARG A 156 7.49 8.63 6.43
CA ARG A 156 8.35 8.98 7.56
C ARG A 156 7.93 10.31 8.16
N CYS A 157 8.29 10.52 9.40
CA CYS A 157 8.17 11.83 10.03
C CYS A 157 9.06 12.86 9.31
N SER A 158 8.49 13.99 8.91
CA SER A 158 9.23 15.07 8.23
C SER A 158 10.24 15.80 9.14
N GLN A 159 10.12 15.68 10.47
CA GLN A 159 11.02 16.31 11.42
C GLN A 159 12.25 15.46 11.75
N CYS A 160 12.08 14.15 11.96
CA CYS A 160 13.15 13.26 12.44
C CYS A 160 13.40 12.03 11.57
N ALA A 161 12.71 11.90 10.43
CA ALA A 161 12.81 10.76 9.51
C ALA A 161 12.47 9.38 10.12
N ALA A 162 11.93 9.32 11.35
CA ALA A 162 11.47 8.05 11.93
C ALA A 162 10.30 7.46 11.14
N VAL A 163 10.25 6.13 11.02
CA VAL A 163 9.13 5.42 10.38
C VAL A 163 7.82 5.63 11.15
N VAL A 164 6.70 5.53 10.45
CA VAL A 164 5.38 5.69 11.08
C VAL A 164 5.05 4.45 11.92
N ALA A 165 5.09 4.58 13.26
CA ALA A 165 4.84 3.50 14.21
C ALA A 165 3.76 3.88 15.25
N PRO A 166 2.47 3.91 14.87
CA PRO A 166 1.41 4.54 15.66
C PRO A 166 1.20 3.92 17.05
N PHE A 167 1.42 2.61 17.20
CA PHE A 167 1.24 1.93 18.49
C PHE A 167 2.33 2.23 19.52
N GLN A 168 3.45 2.82 19.09
CA GLN A 168 4.55 3.23 19.97
C GLN A 168 4.39 4.70 20.43
N ALA A 169 3.54 5.47 19.74
CA ALA A 169 3.34 6.87 20.06
C ALA A 169 2.50 7.04 21.33
N PRO A 170 2.81 8.04 22.18
CA PRO A 170 2.07 8.31 23.41
C PRO A 170 0.69 8.92 23.14
N ALA A 171 0.49 9.52 21.97
CA ALA A 171 -0.77 10.06 21.50
C ALA A 171 -1.07 9.60 20.07
N ALA A 172 -2.33 9.68 19.65
CA ALA A 172 -2.72 9.30 18.31
C ALA A 172 -2.16 10.30 17.27
N PHE A 173 -1.70 9.77 16.13
CA PHE A 173 -1.28 10.55 14.96
C PHE A 173 -0.11 11.52 15.18
N VAL A 174 0.74 11.22 16.14
CA VAL A 174 2.03 11.89 16.35
C VAL A 174 3.20 10.94 16.08
N CYS A 175 4.36 11.49 15.81
CA CYS A 175 5.59 10.70 15.69
C CYS A 175 5.94 10.05 17.03
N HIS A 176 6.25 8.76 17.02
CA HIS A 176 6.63 8.03 18.23
C HIS A 176 7.98 8.45 18.81
N PHE A 177 8.83 9.08 18.00
CA PHE A 177 10.20 9.46 18.38
C PHE A 177 10.30 10.94 18.82
N CYS A 178 9.88 11.89 17.96
CA CYS A 178 10.02 13.33 18.26
C CYS A 178 8.71 14.00 18.68
N LEU A 179 7.61 13.25 18.72
CA LEU A 179 6.27 13.69 19.12
C LEU A 179 5.61 14.73 18.19
N ALA A 180 6.24 15.06 17.07
CA ALA A 180 5.67 15.99 16.10
C ALA A 180 4.33 15.46 15.55
N PRO A 181 3.28 16.31 15.49
CA PRO A 181 2.00 15.92 14.88
C PRO A 181 2.15 15.63 13.39
N PHE A 182 1.60 14.54 12.89
CA PHE A 182 1.62 14.24 11.46
C PHE A 182 0.80 15.23 10.62
N ALA A 183 -0.14 15.94 11.23
CA ALA A 183 -0.90 17.03 10.61
C ALA A 183 -0.01 18.23 10.21
N GLU A 184 1.10 18.42 10.91
CA GLU A 184 2.10 19.48 10.65
C GLU A 184 3.23 19.01 9.72
N GLY A 185 3.11 17.81 9.18
CA GLY A 185 4.09 17.25 8.25
C GLY A 185 4.24 18.08 6.98
N GLU A 186 5.39 17.93 6.31
CA GLU A 186 5.68 18.63 5.07
C GLU A 186 4.61 18.34 3.99
N ARG A 187 4.07 19.41 3.39
CA ARG A 187 3.07 19.32 2.32
C ARG A 187 3.73 19.43 0.97
N ARG A 188 4.08 18.29 0.36
CA ARG A 188 4.70 18.20 -0.96
C ARG A 188 3.63 18.07 -2.04
N PRO A 189 3.44 19.07 -2.95
CA PRO A 189 2.47 18.95 -4.03
C PRO A 189 2.79 17.75 -4.95
N ALA A 190 1.74 17.09 -5.41
CA ALA A 190 1.82 16.08 -6.46
C ALA A 190 1.51 16.72 -7.82
N SER A 191 2.08 16.19 -8.91
CA SER A 191 1.71 16.62 -10.26
C SER A 191 0.26 16.23 -10.58
N ASN A 192 -0.36 16.98 -11.50
CA ASN A 192 -1.72 16.68 -11.95
C ASN A 192 -1.80 15.29 -12.57
N GLU A 193 -0.78 14.92 -13.34
CA GLU A 193 -0.67 13.60 -13.98
C GLU A 193 -0.69 12.48 -12.94
N MET A 194 0.05 12.63 -11.85
CA MET A 194 0.10 11.62 -10.80
C MET A 194 -1.19 11.52 -10.01
N VAL A 195 -1.85 12.65 -9.78
CA VAL A 195 -3.18 12.65 -9.13
C VAL A 195 -4.21 11.94 -10.01
N GLU A 196 -4.23 12.22 -11.30
CA GLU A 196 -5.14 11.58 -12.24
C GLU A 196 -4.81 10.10 -12.41
N PHE A 197 -3.54 9.76 -12.58
CA PHE A 197 -3.10 8.37 -12.62
C PHE A 197 -3.61 7.60 -11.41
N GLN A 198 -3.44 8.11 -10.20
CA GLN A 198 -3.89 7.42 -9.00
C GLN A 198 -5.43 7.31 -8.93
N ARG A 199 -6.19 8.32 -9.35
CA ARG A 199 -7.66 8.22 -9.44
C ARG A 199 -8.11 7.09 -10.35
N VAL A 200 -7.42 6.91 -11.47
CA VAL A 200 -7.68 5.77 -12.38
C VAL A 200 -7.43 4.44 -11.66
N GLN A 201 -6.31 4.31 -10.91
CA GLN A 201 -6.05 3.09 -10.14
C GLN A 201 -7.13 2.83 -9.07
N GLU A 202 -7.53 3.88 -8.33
CA GLU A 202 -8.59 3.79 -7.33
C GLU A 202 -9.93 3.36 -7.96
N SER A 203 -10.26 3.91 -9.13
CA SER A 203 -11.46 3.52 -9.90
C SER A 203 -11.42 2.06 -10.36
N ILE A 204 -10.29 1.61 -10.91
CA ILE A 204 -10.09 0.22 -11.35
C ILE A 204 -10.24 -0.74 -10.16
N LEU A 205 -9.62 -0.39 -9.02
CA LEU A 205 -9.73 -1.19 -7.81
C LEU A 205 -11.18 -1.28 -7.29
N ALA A 206 -11.93 -0.19 -7.37
CA ALA A 206 -13.32 -0.13 -6.95
C ALA A 206 -14.27 -0.87 -7.90
N ASN A 207 -14.02 -0.78 -9.20
CA ASN A 207 -14.88 -1.38 -10.24
C ASN A 207 -14.59 -2.87 -10.45
N GLY A 208 -13.38 -3.34 -10.16
CA GLY A 208 -12.96 -4.73 -10.34
C GLY A 208 -12.56 -5.10 -11.77
N TRP A 209 -12.49 -4.15 -12.71
CA TRP A 209 -12.08 -4.34 -14.10
C TRP A 209 -11.42 -3.06 -14.67
N ALA A 210 -10.75 -3.18 -15.82
CA ALA A 210 -10.13 -2.04 -16.51
C ALA A 210 -10.25 -2.14 -18.03
N GLN A 211 -10.29 -0.97 -18.70
CA GLN A 211 -10.17 -0.83 -20.14
C GLN A 211 -9.06 0.19 -20.43
N LEU A 212 -8.04 -0.20 -21.19
CA LEU A 212 -6.96 0.68 -21.65
C LEU A 212 -6.85 0.61 -23.18
N GLY A 213 -7.37 1.60 -23.87
CA GLY A 213 -7.49 1.52 -25.32
C GLY A 213 -8.29 0.29 -25.74
N GLU A 214 -7.71 -0.55 -26.60
CA GLU A 214 -8.32 -1.82 -27.03
C GLU A 214 -8.13 -2.97 -26.05
N SER A 215 -7.24 -2.83 -25.05
CA SER A 215 -6.94 -3.87 -24.08
C SER A 215 -8.00 -3.90 -22.96
N CYS A 216 -8.74 -5.00 -22.87
CA CYS A 216 -9.72 -5.26 -21.82
C CYS A 216 -9.11 -6.15 -20.72
N PHE A 217 -9.26 -5.73 -19.48
CA PHE A 217 -8.91 -6.51 -18.28
C PHE A 217 -10.20 -6.83 -17.52
N PRO A 218 -10.79 -8.00 -17.74
CA PRO A 218 -12.07 -8.37 -17.12
C PRO A 218 -12.00 -8.48 -15.61
N TYR A 219 -10.80 -8.63 -15.06
CA TYR A 219 -10.51 -8.64 -13.63
C TYR A 219 -9.42 -7.64 -13.31
N SER A 220 -9.65 -6.76 -12.34
CA SER A 220 -8.68 -5.72 -11.94
C SER A 220 -7.33 -6.29 -11.46
N VAL A 221 -7.33 -7.49 -10.88
CA VAL A 221 -6.09 -8.18 -10.49
C VAL A 221 -5.12 -8.37 -11.68
N GLN A 222 -5.62 -8.67 -12.88
CA GLN A 222 -4.79 -8.81 -14.08
C GLN A 222 -4.19 -7.48 -14.52
N TYR A 223 -4.96 -6.40 -14.41
CA TYR A 223 -4.47 -5.04 -14.63
C TYR A 223 -3.35 -4.69 -13.64
N PHE A 224 -3.55 -4.92 -12.35
CA PHE A 224 -2.54 -4.62 -11.32
C PHE A 224 -1.29 -5.50 -11.45
N GLN A 225 -1.43 -6.74 -11.88
CA GLN A 225 -0.29 -7.59 -12.24
C GLN A 225 0.49 -7.00 -13.43
N THR A 226 -0.20 -6.54 -14.49
CA THR A 226 0.43 -5.86 -15.64
C THR A 226 1.13 -4.57 -15.21
N LEU A 227 0.47 -3.73 -14.41
CA LEU A 227 1.04 -2.51 -13.85
C LEU A 227 2.34 -2.80 -13.06
N ARG A 228 2.33 -3.85 -12.24
CA ARG A 228 3.51 -4.27 -11.47
C ARG A 228 4.66 -4.72 -12.36
N ARG A 229 4.36 -5.40 -13.46
CA ARG A 229 5.38 -5.81 -14.46
C ARG A 229 6.05 -4.61 -15.08
N VAL A 230 5.28 -3.63 -15.53
CA VAL A 230 5.82 -2.37 -16.08
C VAL A 230 6.66 -1.65 -15.03
N ALA A 231 6.19 -1.54 -13.79
CA ALA A 231 6.95 -0.94 -12.71
C ALA A 231 8.29 -1.69 -12.44
N ARG A 232 8.27 -3.02 -12.44
CA ARG A 232 9.49 -3.82 -12.21
C ARG A 232 10.54 -3.68 -13.30
N VAL A 233 10.16 -3.69 -14.57
CA VAL A 233 11.13 -3.54 -15.67
C VAL A 233 11.70 -2.13 -15.73
N LEU A 234 10.96 -1.11 -15.29
CA LEU A 234 11.45 0.25 -15.12
C LEU A 234 12.38 0.39 -13.91
N ALA A 235 12.09 -0.29 -12.81
CA ALA A 235 12.87 -0.16 -11.58
C ALA A 235 14.15 -0.98 -11.59
N PHE A 236 14.09 -2.23 -12.08
CA PHE A 236 15.13 -3.22 -11.85
C PHE A 236 15.51 -3.95 -13.16
N GLY A 237 16.76 -4.34 -13.26
CA GLY A 237 17.25 -5.19 -14.33
C GLY A 237 18.24 -4.53 -15.26
N PRO A 238 18.83 -5.31 -16.17
CA PRO A 238 19.96 -4.85 -16.98
C PRO A 238 19.59 -3.76 -18.00
N ARG A 239 18.31 -3.63 -18.35
CA ARG A 239 17.82 -2.61 -19.30
C ARG A 239 16.97 -1.52 -18.65
N SER A 240 16.81 -1.54 -17.33
CA SER A 240 15.96 -0.58 -16.61
C SER A 240 16.42 0.87 -16.78
N ALA A 241 17.74 1.13 -16.80
CA ALA A 241 18.29 2.46 -17.06
C ALA A 241 17.92 2.96 -18.47
N ALA A 242 18.24 2.17 -19.50
CA ALA A 242 17.91 2.52 -20.89
C ALA A 242 16.40 2.69 -21.10
N LEU A 243 15.59 1.88 -20.41
CA LEU A 243 14.13 2.00 -20.47
C LEU A 243 13.65 3.31 -19.86
N ARG A 244 14.14 3.69 -18.66
CA ARG A 244 13.81 4.99 -18.03
C ARG A 244 14.28 6.16 -18.90
N ASP A 245 15.51 6.12 -19.39
CA ASP A 245 16.06 7.18 -20.26
C ASP A 245 15.21 7.36 -21.53
N THR A 246 14.75 6.27 -22.13
CA THR A 246 13.84 6.33 -23.28
C THR A 246 12.49 6.96 -22.93
N VAL A 247 11.88 6.57 -21.78
CA VAL A 247 10.62 7.13 -21.32
C VAL A 247 10.77 8.63 -21.07
N VAL A 248 11.84 9.03 -20.38
CA VAL A 248 12.12 10.45 -20.08
C VAL A 248 12.36 11.26 -21.34
N ALA A 249 13.16 10.75 -22.28
CA ALA A 249 13.45 11.44 -23.53
C ALA A 249 12.18 11.69 -24.37
N GLN A 250 11.23 10.77 -24.34
CA GLN A 250 10.02 10.86 -25.17
C GLN A 250 8.85 11.55 -24.48
N TRP A 251 8.68 11.35 -23.17
CA TRP A 251 7.47 11.81 -22.46
C TRP A 251 7.75 12.58 -21.17
N GLY A 252 9.03 12.82 -20.83
CA GLY A 252 9.46 13.53 -19.62
C GLY A 252 9.44 12.65 -18.38
N GLY A 253 9.72 13.23 -17.24
CA GLY A 253 9.86 12.58 -15.95
C GLY A 253 11.30 12.62 -15.44
N ASP A 254 11.62 11.81 -14.44
CA ASP A 254 12.94 11.69 -13.82
C ASP A 254 13.49 10.27 -14.02
N SER A 255 14.63 10.13 -14.72
CA SER A 255 15.26 8.83 -14.98
C SER A 255 16.07 8.28 -13.80
N GLN A 256 16.16 9.00 -12.69
CA GLN A 256 16.90 8.56 -11.52
C GLN A 256 16.45 7.16 -11.07
N ALA A 257 17.42 6.26 -10.90
CA ALA A 257 17.14 4.92 -10.43
C ALA A 257 16.56 4.96 -9.00
N PRO A 258 15.56 4.14 -8.69
CA PRO A 258 15.15 3.96 -7.32
C PRO A 258 16.30 3.35 -6.50
N ALA A 259 16.36 3.65 -5.20
CA ALA A 259 17.34 3.08 -4.31
C ALA A 259 17.33 1.55 -4.41
N SER A 260 18.51 0.96 -4.56
CA SER A 260 18.64 -0.51 -4.61
C SER A 260 18.18 -1.10 -3.26
N ASN A 261 17.27 -2.05 -3.30
CA ASN A 261 16.92 -2.85 -2.13
C ASN A 261 17.29 -4.32 -2.40
N ALA A 262 17.65 -5.05 -1.34
CA ALA A 262 18.09 -6.44 -1.43
C ALA A 262 17.02 -7.36 -2.05
N LEU A 263 15.77 -6.94 -2.06
CA LEU A 263 14.62 -7.71 -2.51
C LEU A 263 14.26 -7.43 -3.97
N ARG A 264 14.81 -6.38 -4.57
CA ARG A 264 14.41 -5.88 -5.91
C ARG A 264 12.89 -5.82 -6.06
N ASP A 265 12.23 -5.24 -5.06
CA ASP A 265 10.79 -5.23 -4.91
C ASP A 265 10.26 -3.80 -4.80
N VAL A 266 9.22 -3.51 -5.59
CA VAL A 266 8.60 -2.18 -5.67
C VAL A 266 8.00 -1.79 -4.33
N GLU A 267 7.42 -2.75 -3.62
CA GLU A 267 6.77 -2.54 -2.33
C GLU A 267 7.74 -2.20 -1.20
N ALA A 268 9.04 -2.49 -1.38
CA ALA A 268 10.10 -2.18 -0.41
C ALA A 268 10.79 -0.83 -0.64
N LEU A 269 10.43 -0.11 -1.70
CA LEU A 269 10.93 1.25 -1.97
C LEU A 269 10.30 2.26 -0.99
N ASN A 270 11.03 3.34 -0.69
CA ASN A 270 10.49 4.49 0.05
C ASN A 270 9.48 5.28 -0.80
N SER A 271 8.75 6.22 -0.16
CA SER A 271 7.68 6.98 -0.82
C SER A 271 8.18 7.83 -1.98
N ASP A 272 9.36 8.46 -1.87
CA ASP A 272 9.92 9.32 -2.92
C ASP A 272 10.36 8.51 -4.14
N ASP A 273 11.04 7.38 -3.94
CA ASP A 273 11.43 6.46 -5.02
C ASP A 273 10.21 5.87 -5.71
N ARG A 274 9.17 5.50 -4.97
CA ARG A 274 7.91 5.02 -5.55
C ARG A 274 7.22 6.11 -6.34
N TYR A 275 7.15 7.35 -5.84
CA TYR A 275 6.54 8.46 -6.57
C TYR A 275 7.23 8.67 -7.92
N ARG A 276 8.58 8.74 -7.96
CA ARG A 276 9.34 8.87 -9.22
C ARG A 276 9.12 7.69 -10.16
N LEU A 277 9.16 6.48 -9.64
CA LEU A 277 8.91 5.27 -10.43
C LEU A 277 7.51 5.27 -11.04
N PHE A 278 6.49 5.58 -10.24
CA PHE A 278 5.10 5.60 -10.73
C PHE A 278 4.79 6.78 -11.63
N ASP A 279 5.55 7.89 -11.60
CA ASP A 279 5.50 8.91 -12.62
C ASP A 279 5.91 8.34 -13.99
N LEU A 280 7.02 7.60 -14.06
CA LEU A 280 7.43 6.92 -15.30
C LEU A 280 6.45 5.82 -15.75
N VAL A 281 5.91 5.06 -14.79
CA VAL A 281 4.88 4.05 -15.06
C VAL A 281 3.63 4.70 -15.65
N SER A 282 3.18 5.82 -15.10
CA SER A 282 2.00 6.56 -15.60
C SER A 282 2.18 6.99 -17.05
N ARG A 283 3.37 7.50 -17.39
CA ARG A 283 3.73 7.93 -18.76
C ARG A 283 3.76 6.75 -19.72
N THR A 284 4.28 5.61 -19.28
CA THR A 284 4.35 4.38 -20.05
C THR A 284 2.99 3.74 -20.30
N MET A 285 2.10 3.76 -19.28
CA MET A 285 0.77 3.14 -19.34
C MET A 285 -0.29 4.00 -20.04
N ARG A 286 -0.04 5.29 -20.28
CA ARG A 286 -1.03 6.26 -20.78
C ARG A 286 -1.67 5.87 -22.11
N SER A 287 -0.92 5.25 -23.00
CA SER A 287 -1.41 4.72 -24.28
C SER A 287 -0.98 3.26 -24.41
N TRP A 288 -1.45 2.44 -23.49
CA TRP A 288 -1.14 1.03 -23.49
C TRP A 288 -1.74 0.33 -24.74
N PRO A 289 -0.98 -0.53 -25.44
CA PRO A 289 0.41 -0.94 -25.16
C PRO A 289 1.48 -0.09 -25.86
N ASP A 290 1.13 0.88 -26.72
CA ASP A 290 2.00 1.53 -27.68
C ASP A 290 3.26 2.15 -27.04
N ARG A 291 3.07 2.94 -25.98
CA ARG A 291 4.22 3.57 -25.30
C ARG A 291 5.16 2.56 -24.66
N PHE A 292 4.61 1.51 -24.08
CA PHE A 292 5.42 0.43 -23.52
C PHE A 292 6.23 -0.26 -24.63
N VAL A 293 5.61 -0.57 -25.77
CA VAL A 293 6.26 -1.21 -26.92
C VAL A 293 7.38 -0.33 -27.48
N VAL A 294 7.12 0.96 -27.68
CA VAL A 294 8.13 1.92 -28.16
C VAL A 294 9.32 2.00 -27.20
N ALA A 295 9.06 2.19 -25.90
CA ALA A 295 10.12 2.28 -24.89
C ALA A 295 10.92 0.97 -24.78
N ALA A 296 10.24 -0.16 -24.73
CA ALA A 296 10.85 -1.48 -24.60
C ALA A 296 11.71 -1.84 -25.81
N SER A 297 11.23 -1.55 -27.03
CA SER A 297 11.98 -1.80 -28.27
C SER A 297 13.22 -0.91 -28.37
N SER A 298 13.09 0.40 -28.09
CA SER A 298 14.20 1.34 -28.08
C SER A 298 15.28 0.98 -27.05
N ALA A 299 14.87 0.55 -25.86
CA ALA A 299 15.76 0.08 -24.81
C ALA A 299 16.32 -1.33 -25.06
N ARG A 300 15.89 -2.00 -26.13
CA ARG A 300 16.22 -3.40 -26.44
C ARG A 300 15.90 -4.33 -25.24
N LEU A 301 14.71 -4.17 -24.68
CA LEU A 301 14.22 -5.05 -23.61
C LEU A 301 13.89 -6.41 -24.19
N TRP A 302 14.52 -7.46 -23.72
CA TRP A 302 14.30 -8.82 -24.20
C TRP A 302 13.04 -9.45 -23.58
N ARG A 303 12.38 -10.28 -24.39
CA ARG A 303 11.20 -11.05 -23.96
C ARG A 303 11.47 -11.87 -22.70
N SER A 304 12.62 -12.57 -22.63
CA SER A 304 12.98 -13.40 -21.47
C SER A 304 13.09 -12.58 -20.17
N TRP A 305 13.53 -11.31 -20.27
CA TRP A 305 13.60 -10.44 -19.13
C TRP A 305 12.23 -9.86 -18.75
N ALA A 306 11.45 -9.43 -19.73
CA ALA A 306 10.10 -8.89 -19.50
C ALA A 306 9.18 -9.93 -18.84
N MET A 307 9.36 -11.22 -19.16
CA MET A 307 8.58 -12.35 -18.64
C MET A 307 9.20 -13.01 -17.40
N ARG A 308 10.35 -12.54 -16.93
CA ARG A 308 11.09 -13.18 -15.85
C ARG A 308 10.31 -13.16 -14.53
N ASP A 309 10.54 -14.20 -13.72
CA ASP A 309 10.01 -14.37 -12.36
C ASP A 309 8.48 -14.48 -12.25
N ASP A 310 7.80 -14.81 -13.35
CA ASP A 310 6.37 -15.11 -13.32
C ASP A 310 6.04 -16.27 -14.25
N PRO A 311 5.67 -17.42 -13.71
CA PRO A 311 5.30 -18.58 -14.53
C PRO A 311 3.96 -18.38 -15.25
N MET A 312 3.11 -17.47 -14.76
CA MET A 312 1.79 -17.20 -15.33
C MET A 312 1.51 -15.68 -15.42
N PRO A 313 2.19 -14.96 -16.32
CA PRO A 313 1.96 -13.54 -16.51
C PRO A 313 0.53 -13.30 -17.04
N PRO A 314 -0.08 -12.13 -16.72
CA PRO A 314 -1.38 -11.78 -17.28
C PRO A 314 -1.40 -11.88 -18.80
N PHE A 315 -2.48 -12.44 -19.36
CA PHE A 315 -2.58 -12.67 -20.81
C PHE A 315 -2.31 -11.41 -21.64
N VAL A 316 -2.92 -10.28 -21.26
CA VAL A 316 -2.75 -9.00 -21.98
C VAL A 316 -1.28 -8.56 -22.00
N TYR A 317 -0.55 -8.71 -20.89
CA TYR A 317 0.89 -8.41 -20.86
C TYR A 317 1.71 -9.40 -21.68
N ALA A 318 1.44 -10.70 -21.53
CA ALA A 318 2.15 -11.76 -22.22
C ALA A 318 1.98 -11.68 -23.75
N ASP A 319 0.77 -11.35 -24.20
CA ASP A 319 0.46 -11.15 -25.63
C ASP A 319 1.27 -9.98 -26.21
N VAL A 320 1.27 -8.82 -25.57
CA VAL A 320 2.06 -7.65 -25.97
C VAL A 320 3.54 -7.98 -26.04
N VAL A 321 4.10 -8.58 -24.98
CA VAL A 321 5.52 -8.96 -24.92
C VAL A 321 5.86 -9.98 -26.02
N SER A 322 4.95 -10.93 -26.30
CA SER A 322 5.18 -11.98 -27.29
C SER A 322 5.13 -11.48 -28.73
N ARG A 323 4.28 -10.50 -29.00
CA ARG A 323 4.12 -9.92 -30.35
C ARG A 323 5.23 -8.93 -30.69
N TYR A 324 5.64 -8.11 -29.74
CA TYR A 324 6.44 -6.91 -30.05
C TYR A 324 7.87 -6.96 -29.54
N LEU A 325 8.23 -7.80 -28.56
CA LEU A 325 9.58 -7.87 -28.04
C LEU A 325 10.39 -9.01 -28.66
N ALA A 326 11.64 -8.70 -29.02
CA ALA A 326 12.56 -9.67 -29.59
C ALA A 326 12.84 -10.84 -28.63
N ARG A 327 13.03 -12.04 -29.18
CA ARG A 327 13.57 -13.16 -28.41
C ARG A 327 15.02 -12.84 -28.04
N SER A 328 15.45 -13.20 -26.82
CA SER A 328 16.89 -13.17 -26.48
C SER A 328 17.64 -14.09 -27.45
N ILE A 329 18.67 -13.56 -28.03
CA ILE A 329 19.65 -14.33 -28.86
C ILE A 329 20.48 -15.20 -27.91
#